data_62ac6641cfe579ea9a161759c787f4de
#
_entry.id   62ac6641cfe579ea9a161759c787f4de
#
_cell.length_a   1.000
_cell.length_b   1.000
_cell.length_c   1.000
_cell.angle_alpha   90.00
_cell.angle_beta   90.00
_cell.angle_gamma   90.00
#
_symmetry.space_group_name_H-M   'P 1'
#
loop_
_entity.id
_entity.type
_entity.pdbx_description
1 polymer ?
#
loop_
_entity_poly.entity_id
_entity_poly.type
_entity_poly.pdbx_seq_one_letter_code
_entity_poly.pdbx_strand_id
1 'polypeptide(L)'
;MPIDYQRDDQRRLITVTLTDPFTLEELLRQIDRQWAEHTWEYAVLYDTRAVSSATPPVELQQLVEHTLVVGAGQPRGPIGVAIPPRPEVLRRGLQLAELAGPRREIEILLNEAQVNAWLTRHAPRRA
;
A
#
# COMPACT_ATOMS: atom_id res chain seq x y z
N MET A 1 4.36 -15.16 8.90
CA MET A 1 3.79 -13.85 9.20
C MET A 1 2.86 -13.43 8.08
N PRO A 2 1.59 -13.03 8.38
CA PRO A 2 0.65 -12.61 7.34
C PRO A 2 1.03 -11.29 6.66
N ILE A 3 1.89 -10.49 7.29
CA ILE A 3 2.42 -9.28 6.68
C ILE A 3 3.95 -9.38 6.66
N ASP A 4 4.50 -9.33 5.45
CA ASP A 4 5.95 -9.30 5.24
C ASP A 4 6.33 -7.89 4.81
N TYR A 5 7.18 -7.24 5.59
CA TYR A 5 7.60 -5.86 5.38
C TYR A 5 9.07 -5.86 4.97
N GLN A 6 9.36 -5.38 3.77
CA GLN A 6 10.73 -5.29 3.27
C GLN A 6 11.05 -3.84 2.91
N ARG A 7 12.21 -3.38 3.35
CA ARG A 7 12.69 -2.02 3.12
C ARG A 7 13.94 -2.05 2.25
N ASP A 8 13.93 -1.28 1.17
CA ASP A 8 15.05 -1.12 0.26
C ASP A 8 15.43 0.36 0.19
N ASP A 9 16.48 0.74 0.90
CA ASP A 9 16.91 2.13 0.99
C ASP A 9 17.53 2.64 -0.30
N GLN A 10 18.14 1.76 -1.10
CA GLN A 10 18.72 2.18 -2.38
C GLN A 10 17.66 2.61 -3.36
N ARG A 11 16.52 1.89 -3.37
CA ARG A 11 15.40 2.21 -4.24
C ARG A 11 14.40 3.16 -3.58
N ARG A 12 14.56 3.45 -2.29
CA ARG A 12 13.58 4.17 -1.48
C ARG A 12 12.20 3.55 -1.63
N LEU A 13 12.14 2.24 -1.40
CA LEU A 13 10.97 1.41 -1.63
C LEU A 13 10.68 0.54 -0.40
N ILE A 14 9.42 0.49 -0.02
CA ILE A 14 8.92 -0.48 0.96
C ILE A 14 7.95 -1.41 0.23
N THR A 15 8.16 -2.71 0.39
CA THR A 15 7.26 -3.72 -0.15
C THR A 15 6.57 -4.42 1.01
N VAL A 16 5.24 -4.35 1.02
CA VAL A 16 4.40 -4.99 2.04
C VAL A 16 3.61 -6.10 1.36
N THR A 17 3.95 -7.34 1.64
CA THR A 17 3.26 -8.50 1.07
C THR A 17 2.26 -9.02 2.09
N LEU A 18 1.00 -9.12 1.70
CA LEU A 18 -0.10 -9.57 2.55
C LEU A 18 -0.52 -10.98 2.16
N THR A 19 -0.73 -11.83 3.17
CA THR A 19 -1.29 -13.16 2.99
C THR A 19 -2.41 -13.37 4.03
N ASP A 20 -3.36 -14.26 3.73
CA ASP A 20 -4.43 -14.56 4.67
C ASP A 20 -3.93 -15.47 5.81
N PRO A 21 -4.49 -15.33 7.02
CA PRO A 21 -5.31 -14.22 7.49
C PRO A 21 -4.45 -13.06 7.99
N PHE A 22 -4.88 -11.85 7.73
CA PHE A 22 -4.28 -10.65 8.32
C PHE A 22 -5.39 -9.79 8.94
N THR A 23 -5.01 -8.90 9.86
CA THR A 23 -5.97 -8.04 10.56
C THR A 23 -5.74 -6.58 10.23
N LEU A 24 -6.77 -5.77 10.43
CA LEU A 24 -6.66 -4.31 10.33
C LEU A 24 -5.57 -3.80 11.28
N GLU A 25 -5.51 -4.32 12.49
CA GLU A 25 -4.52 -3.92 13.48
C GLU A 25 -3.07 -4.14 12.98
N GLU A 26 -2.83 -5.24 12.30
CA GLU A 26 -1.52 -5.52 11.72
C GLU A 26 -1.16 -4.50 10.62
N LEU A 27 -2.15 -4.12 9.79
CA LEU A 27 -1.94 -3.09 8.77
C LEU A 27 -1.65 -1.72 9.41
N LEU A 28 -2.36 -1.37 10.48
CA LEU A 28 -2.13 -0.11 11.18
C LEU A 28 -0.73 -0.07 11.80
N ARG A 29 -0.25 -1.18 12.37
CA ARG A 29 1.11 -1.28 12.90
C ARG A 29 2.17 -1.09 11.82
N GLN A 30 1.91 -1.60 10.62
CA GLN A 30 2.82 -1.42 9.50
C GLN A 30 2.94 0.05 9.13
N ILE A 31 1.83 0.78 9.13
CA ILE A 31 1.83 2.22 8.88
C ILE A 31 2.64 2.95 9.97
N ASP A 32 2.43 2.61 11.23
CA ASP A 32 3.18 3.18 12.35
C ASP A 32 4.67 2.91 12.24
N ARG A 33 5.04 1.70 11.82
CA ARG A 33 6.44 1.32 11.59
C ARG A 33 7.09 2.20 10.52
N GLN A 34 6.39 2.43 9.41
CA GLN A 34 6.90 3.27 8.34
C GLN A 34 7.19 4.69 8.84
N TRP A 35 6.29 5.25 9.63
CA TRP A 35 6.48 6.57 10.22
C TRP A 35 7.67 6.58 11.19
N ALA A 36 7.76 5.57 12.07
CA ALA A 36 8.83 5.46 13.06
C ALA A 36 10.21 5.32 12.41
N GLU A 37 10.29 4.69 11.25
CA GLU A 37 11.53 4.50 10.50
C GLU A 37 11.92 5.71 9.63
N HIS A 38 11.12 6.77 9.64
CA HIS A 38 11.35 7.97 8.83
C HIS A 38 11.37 7.69 7.31
N THR A 39 10.52 6.76 6.86
CA THR A 39 10.43 6.36 5.45
C THR A 39 9.11 6.78 4.82
N TRP A 40 8.46 7.79 5.38
CA TRP A 40 7.12 8.23 4.94
C TRP A 40 7.08 8.62 3.47
N GLU A 41 8.18 9.15 2.94
CA GLU A 41 8.30 9.58 1.55
C GLU A 41 8.69 8.46 0.58
N TYR A 42 9.00 7.26 1.09
CA TYR A 42 9.34 6.13 0.23
C TYR A 42 8.11 5.70 -0.56
N ALA A 43 8.35 5.18 -1.78
CA ALA A 43 7.31 4.46 -2.52
C ALA A 43 6.93 3.20 -1.73
N VAL A 44 5.65 2.87 -1.69
CA VAL A 44 5.17 1.68 -0.98
C VAL A 44 4.36 0.82 -1.95
N LEU A 45 4.78 -0.42 -2.11
CA LEU A 45 4.03 -1.41 -2.89
C LEU A 45 3.35 -2.38 -1.91
N TYR A 46 2.02 -2.36 -1.90
CA TYR A 46 1.22 -3.36 -1.19
C TYR A 46 0.89 -4.48 -2.15
N ASP A 47 1.47 -5.65 -1.92
CA ASP A 47 1.18 -6.83 -2.74
C ASP A 47 0.10 -7.66 -2.06
N THR A 48 -1.12 -7.57 -2.56
CA THR A 48 -2.28 -8.30 -2.03
C THR A 48 -2.71 -9.44 -2.94
N ARG A 49 -1.88 -9.85 -3.89
CA ARG A 49 -2.24 -10.86 -4.89
C ARG A 49 -2.54 -12.23 -4.29
N ALA A 50 -1.99 -12.52 -3.11
CA ALA A 50 -2.24 -13.78 -2.40
C ALA A 50 -3.43 -13.72 -1.44
N VAL A 51 -4.09 -12.56 -1.33
CA VAL A 51 -5.23 -12.37 -0.44
C VAL A 51 -6.51 -12.87 -1.12
N SER A 52 -7.30 -13.67 -0.41
CA SER A 52 -8.51 -14.29 -0.97
C SER A 52 -9.79 -13.49 -0.76
N SER A 53 -9.82 -12.59 0.23
CA SER A 53 -11.01 -11.82 0.57
C SER A 53 -10.78 -10.32 0.49
N ALA A 54 -11.84 -9.58 0.13
CA ALA A 54 -11.78 -8.12 0.06
C ALA A 54 -11.86 -7.49 1.46
N THR A 55 -11.13 -6.41 1.67
CA THR A 55 -11.18 -5.64 2.91
C THR A 55 -12.54 -4.91 3.02
N PRO A 56 -13.24 -5.00 4.15
CA PRO A 56 -14.51 -4.29 4.34
C PRO A 56 -14.36 -2.78 4.20
N PRO A 57 -15.37 -2.06 3.69
CA PRO A 57 -15.29 -0.61 3.50
C PRO A 57 -14.96 0.18 4.77
N VAL A 58 -15.48 -0.25 5.93
CA VAL A 58 -15.22 0.42 7.19
C VAL A 58 -13.74 0.35 7.58
N GLU A 59 -13.09 -0.78 7.26
CA GLU A 59 -11.66 -0.95 7.53
C GLU A 59 -10.82 -0.12 6.57
N LEU A 60 -11.23 0.01 5.31
CA LEU A 60 -10.56 0.90 4.35
C LEU A 60 -10.58 2.35 4.83
N GLN A 61 -11.74 2.80 5.34
CA GLN A 61 -11.87 4.15 5.88
C GLN A 61 -10.96 4.35 7.09
N GLN A 62 -10.89 3.36 7.99
CA GLN A 62 -10.01 3.41 9.15
C GLN A 62 -8.53 3.48 8.76
N LEU A 63 -8.13 2.75 7.72
CA LEU A 63 -6.76 2.81 7.20
C LEU A 63 -6.41 4.22 6.72
N VAL A 64 -7.29 4.84 5.95
CA VAL A 64 -7.07 6.19 5.43
C VAL A 64 -7.01 7.20 6.57
N GLU A 65 -7.93 7.15 7.51
CA GLU A 65 -7.95 8.04 8.67
C GLU A 65 -6.69 7.92 9.52
N HIS A 66 -6.25 6.68 9.78
CA HIS A 66 -5.04 6.43 10.56
C HIS A 66 -3.82 7.03 9.87
N THR A 67 -3.71 6.86 8.56
CA THR A 67 -2.61 7.42 7.77
C THR A 67 -2.57 8.95 7.88
N LEU A 68 -3.74 9.60 7.85
CA LEU A 68 -3.83 11.05 7.99
C LEU A 68 -3.39 11.53 9.38
N VAL A 69 -3.76 10.79 10.42
CA VAL A 69 -3.39 11.13 11.80
C VAL A 69 -1.89 10.93 12.03
N VAL A 70 -1.35 9.78 11.63
CA VAL A 70 0.06 9.45 11.82
C VAL A 70 0.95 10.43 11.06
N GLY A 71 0.61 10.71 9.81
CA GLY A 71 1.39 11.60 8.96
C GLY A 71 1.27 13.07 9.30
N ALA A 72 0.26 13.46 10.08
CA ALA A 72 0.06 14.86 10.53
C ALA A 72 0.22 15.88 9.40
N GLY A 73 -0.30 15.59 8.22
CA GLY A 73 -0.23 16.47 7.06
C GLY A 73 1.06 16.39 6.25
N GLN A 74 2.02 15.55 6.65
CA GLN A 74 3.24 15.34 5.87
C GLN A 74 2.91 14.58 4.57
N PRO A 75 3.50 14.96 3.43
CA PRO A 75 3.25 14.25 2.18
C PRO A 75 3.81 12.84 2.25
N ARG A 76 2.98 11.87 1.89
CA ARG A 76 3.38 10.47 1.79
C ARG A 76 3.85 10.19 0.36
N GLY A 77 4.79 9.25 0.20
CA GLY A 77 5.24 8.81 -1.11
C GLY A 77 4.16 8.07 -1.89
N PRO A 78 4.42 7.74 -3.15
CA PRO A 78 3.45 7.04 -4.00
C PRO A 78 3.16 5.64 -3.47
N ILE A 79 1.89 5.21 -3.64
CA ILE A 79 1.43 3.90 -3.17
C ILE A 79 0.90 3.12 -4.37
N GLY A 80 1.44 1.92 -4.58
CA GLY A 80 0.91 0.96 -5.54
C GLY A 80 0.27 -0.19 -4.79
N VAL A 81 -0.89 -0.64 -5.25
CA VAL A 81 -1.58 -1.80 -4.67
C VAL A 81 -1.77 -2.83 -5.77
N ALA A 82 -0.99 -3.91 -5.71
CA ALA A 82 -1.13 -5.04 -6.62
C ALA A 82 -2.23 -5.96 -6.09
N ILE A 83 -3.25 -6.22 -6.91
CA ILE A 83 -4.44 -6.96 -6.50
C ILE A 83 -4.60 -8.25 -7.30
N PRO A 84 -5.29 -9.28 -6.74
CA PRO A 84 -5.64 -10.46 -7.51
C PRO A 84 -6.74 -10.14 -8.53
N PRO A 85 -6.92 -10.98 -9.58
CA PRO A 85 -7.92 -10.75 -10.63
C PRO A 85 -9.33 -11.12 -10.14
N ARG A 86 -9.83 -10.42 -9.14
CA ARG A 86 -11.15 -10.64 -8.52
C ARG A 86 -11.94 -9.33 -8.51
N PRO A 87 -13.18 -9.30 -9.06
CA PRO A 87 -13.96 -8.08 -9.14
C PRO A 87 -14.21 -7.39 -7.79
N GLU A 88 -14.44 -8.16 -6.74
CA GLU A 88 -14.69 -7.59 -5.39
C GLU A 88 -13.45 -6.87 -4.86
N VAL A 89 -12.27 -7.46 -5.07
CA VAL A 89 -11.02 -6.89 -4.60
C VAL A 89 -10.70 -5.63 -5.40
N LEU A 90 -10.92 -5.65 -6.73
CA LEU A 90 -10.77 -4.46 -7.56
C LEU A 90 -11.68 -3.33 -7.08
N ARG A 91 -12.93 -3.64 -6.80
CA ARG A 91 -13.89 -2.64 -6.30
C ARG A 91 -13.41 -2.00 -5.00
N ARG A 92 -12.89 -2.80 -4.07
CA ARG A 92 -12.34 -2.29 -2.81
C ARG A 92 -11.09 -1.45 -3.02
N GLY A 93 -10.22 -1.85 -3.94
CA GLY A 93 -9.04 -1.07 -4.30
C GLY A 93 -9.42 0.31 -4.85
N LEU A 94 -10.40 0.37 -5.74
CA LEU A 94 -10.88 1.63 -6.29
C LEU A 94 -11.53 2.51 -5.20
N GLN A 95 -12.24 1.92 -4.25
CA GLN A 95 -12.79 2.64 -3.11
C GLN A 95 -11.68 3.22 -2.23
N LEU A 96 -10.61 2.48 -1.99
CA LEU A 96 -9.47 2.97 -1.24
C LEU A 96 -8.85 4.20 -1.91
N ALA A 97 -8.64 4.13 -3.22
CA ALA A 97 -8.07 5.24 -3.98
C ALA A 97 -8.97 6.48 -3.91
N GLU A 98 -10.29 6.29 -3.98
CA GLU A 98 -11.25 7.37 -3.86
C GLU A 98 -11.25 7.99 -2.45
N LEU A 99 -11.25 7.18 -1.40
CA LEU A 99 -11.21 7.64 -0.02
C LEU A 99 -9.94 8.43 0.30
N ALA A 100 -8.81 8.03 -0.29
CA ALA A 100 -7.54 8.72 -0.08
C ALA A 100 -7.50 10.11 -0.72
N GLY A 101 -8.35 10.35 -1.71
CA GLY A 101 -8.50 11.65 -2.38
C GLY A 101 -7.41 11.95 -3.39
N PRO A 102 -7.53 13.06 -4.14
CA PRO A 102 -6.66 13.37 -5.27
C PRO A 102 -5.23 13.77 -4.89
N ARG A 103 -4.98 14.09 -3.63
CA ARG A 103 -3.64 14.48 -3.15
C ARG A 103 -2.73 13.30 -2.87
N ARG A 104 -3.24 12.06 -2.98
CA ARG A 104 -2.47 10.86 -2.72
C ARG A 104 -2.36 10.03 -3.98
N GLU A 105 -1.13 9.71 -4.33
CA GLU A 105 -0.88 8.87 -5.50
C GLU A 105 -1.05 7.40 -5.11
N ILE A 106 -2.30 6.92 -5.15
CA ILE A 106 -2.61 5.50 -4.99
C ILE A 106 -3.00 4.96 -6.35
N GLU A 107 -2.27 3.97 -6.82
CA GLU A 107 -2.51 3.32 -8.10
C GLU A 107 -2.81 1.85 -7.89
N ILE A 108 -3.90 1.38 -8.49
CA ILE A 108 -4.28 -0.03 -8.44
C ILE A 108 -3.66 -0.75 -9.62
N LEU A 109 -2.87 -1.80 -9.34
CA LEU A 109 -2.07 -2.52 -10.32
C LEU A 109 -2.70 -3.89 -10.56
N LEU A 110 -3.08 -4.15 -11.80
CA LEU A 110 -3.92 -5.30 -12.16
C LEU A 110 -3.12 -6.52 -12.63
N ASN A 111 -1.86 -6.33 -13.01
CA ASN A 111 -1.04 -7.40 -13.54
C ASN A 111 0.44 -7.11 -13.34
N GLU A 112 1.27 -8.11 -13.65
CA GLU A 112 2.72 -8.01 -13.44
C GLU A 112 3.35 -6.88 -14.28
N ALA A 113 2.87 -6.66 -15.50
CA ALA A 113 3.39 -5.59 -16.34
C ALA A 113 3.15 -4.22 -15.71
N GLN A 114 1.97 -4.01 -15.13
CA GLN A 114 1.65 -2.77 -14.43
C GLN A 114 2.48 -2.59 -13.17
N VAL A 115 2.71 -3.67 -12.42
CA VAL A 115 3.58 -3.64 -11.23
C VAL A 115 4.99 -3.21 -11.62
N ASN A 116 5.55 -3.82 -12.65
CA ASN A 116 6.91 -3.51 -13.11
C ASN A 116 7.01 -2.07 -13.62
N ALA A 117 6.02 -1.58 -14.35
CA ALA A 117 5.99 -0.20 -14.84
C ALA A 117 5.93 0.80 -13.67
N TRP A 118 5.12 0.50 -12.65
CA TRP A 118 5.02 1.32 -11.45
C TRP A 118 6.35 1.37 -10.68
N LEU A 119 6.99 0.21 -10.50
CA LEU A 119 8.29 0.13 -9.83
C LEU A 119 9.36 0.93 -10.60
N THR A 120 9.38 0.83 -11.93
CA THR A 120 10.33 1.59 -12.75
C THR A 120 10.13 3.09 -12.59
N ARG A 121 8.88 3.53 -12.51
CA ARG A 121 8.55 4.95 -12.41
C ARG A 121 8.84 5.54 -11.04
N HIS A 122 8.51 4.79 -9.96
CA HIS A 122 8.55 5.33 -8.59
C HIS A 122 9.69 4.81 -7.74
N ALA A 123 10.29 3.69 -8.08
CA ALA A 123 11.35 3.07 -7.31
C ALA A 123 12.41 2.44 -8.23
N PRO A 124 13.02 3.23 -9.13
CA PRO A 124 13.98 2.68 -10.07
C PRO A 124 15.22 2.16 -9.35
N ARG A 125 15.83 1.13 -9.93
CA ARG A 125 17.12 0.64 -9.46
C ARG A 125 18.18 1.68 -9.75
N ARG A 126 18.89 2.08 -8.71
CA ARG A 126 20.00 3.02 -8.85
C ARG A 126 21.27 2.22 -9.11
N ALA A 127 21.97 2.62 -10.15
CA ALA A 127 23.26 2.03 -10.49
C ALA A 127 24.32 2.36 -9.44
#